data_fc973bd7e716383090cebf15fdfb2d75
#
_entry.id   fc973bd7e716383090cebf15fdfb2d75
#
_cell.length_a   1.000
_cell.length_b   1.000
_cell.length_c   1.000
_cell.angle_alpha   90.00
_cell.angle_beta   90.00
_cell.angle_gamma   90.00
#
_symmetry.space_group_name_H-M   'P 1'
#
loop_
_entity.id
_entity.type
_entity.pdbx_description
1 polymer ?
#
loop_
_entity_poly.entity_id
_entity_poly.type
_entity_poly.pdbx_seq_one_letter_code
_entity_poly.pdbx_strand_id
1 'polypeptide(L)'
;MIHILIDTSIYRQNPKRDSLNFIAIEKLADANWLKVHIPYIVEREFQTQQREIYSKDLSNAINGLNGLARKQLSPEYSETIQRIKEELESKKELILDDAEKQFTEWGKKINANRFPLCIEQANEALESYFRGKPPFKNIKSRDD
;
A
#
# COMPACT_ATOMS: atom_id res chain seq x y z
N MET A 1 26.29 -6.40 -9.00
CA MET A 1 24.96 -5.85 -8.74
C MET A 1 24.31 -6.67 -7.64
N ILE A 2 23.80 -6.02 -6.60
CA ILE A 2 23.09 -6.68 -5.49
C ILE A 2 21.60 -6.76 -5.87
N HIS A 3 20.97 -7.91 -5.65
CA HIS A 3 19.55 -8.11 -5.86
C HIS A 3 18.83 -8.18 -4.52
N ILE A 4 17.79 -7.38 -4.31
CA ILE A 4 16.99 -7.39 -3.08
C ILE A 4 15.51 -7.58 -3.39
N LEU A 5 14.85 -8.23 -2.46
CA LEU A 5 13.41 -8.32 -2.38
C LEU A 5 13.00 -7.75 -1.02
N ILE A 6 12.06 -6.81 -1.02
CA ILE A 6 11.62 -6.13 0.19
C ILE A 6 10.26 -6.71 0.57
N ASP A 7 10.14 -7.15 1.82
CA ASP A 7 8.90 -7.68 2.35
C ASP A 7 7.81 -6.60 2.50
N THR A 8 6.56 -7.00 2.36
CA THR A 8 5.38 -6.13 2.49
C THR A 8 5.38 -5.35 3.81
N SER A 9 5.83 -5.96 4.91
CA SER A 9 5.91 -5.32 6.23
C SER A 9 6.80 -4.08 6.23
N ILE A 10 7.90 -4.08 5.48
CA ILE A 10 8.82 -2.96 5.38
C ILE A 10 8.18 -1.79 4.62
N TYR A 11 7.48 -2.07 3.52
CA TYR A 11 6.71 -1.05 2.80
C TYR A 11 5.60 -0.46 3.68
N ARG A 12 4.92 -1.30 4.45
CA ARG A 12 3.85 -0.87 5.35
C ARG A 12 4.35 0.04 6.47
N GLN A 13 5.54 -0.23 7.01
CA GLN A 13 6.18 0.61 8.02
C GLN A 13 6.71 1.94 7.44
N ASN A 14 6.95 1.99 6.14
CA ASN A 14 7.50 3.15 5.44
C ASN A 14 6.66 3.48 4.18
N PRO A 15 5.38 3.84 4.34
CA PRO A 15 4.47 4.03 3.20
C PRO A 15 4.90 5.16 2.26
N LYS A 16 5.61 6.17 2.76
CA LYS A 16 6.18 7.27 1.96
C LYS A 16 7.52 6.92 1.31
N ARG A 17 8.21 5.87 1.82
CA ARG A 17 9.56 5.48 1.36
C ARG A 17 10.57 6.64 1.40
N ASP A 18 10.43 7.51 2.41
CA ASP A 18 11.27 8.70 2.64
C ASP A 18 12.29 8.52 3.79
N SER A 19 12.36 7.32 4.37
CA SER A 19 13.39 6.98 5.36
C SER A 19 14.78 6.93 4.73
N LEU A 20 15.83 7.12 5.53
CA LEU A 20 17.22 7.06 5.07
C LEU A 20 17.55 5.76 4.35
N ASN A 21 16.97 4.64 4.78
CA ASN A 21 17.16 3.34 4.14
C ASN A 21 16.57 3.32 2.73
N PHE A 22 15.37 3.85 2.52
CA PHE A 22 14.76 3.92 1.19
C PHE A 22 15.50 4.91 0.28
N ILE A 23 15.95 6.04 0.82
CA ILE A 23 16.79 7.00 0.08
C ILE A 23 18.10 6.33 -0.36
N ALA A 24 18.72 5.52 0.50
CA ALA A 24 19.92 4.76 0.14
C ALA A 24 19.64 3.72 -0.95
N ILE A 25 18.53 2.99 -0.86
CA ILE A 25 18.07 2.05 -1.89
C ILE A 25 17.91 2.75 -3.24
N GLU A 26 17.24 3.91 -3.28
CA GLU A 26 17.08 4.69 -4.50
C GLU A 26 18.43 5.07 -5.11
N LYS A 27 19.34 5.63 -4.32
CA LYS A 27 20.67 6.02 -4.79
C LYS A 27 21.51 4.85 -5.32
N LEU A 28 21.44 3.71 -4.64
CA LEU A 28 22.14 2.50 -5.08
C LEU A 28 21.53 1.90 -6.35
N ALA A 29 20.21 1.99 -6.50
CA ALA A 29 19.51 1.57 -7.71
C ALA A 29 19.85 2.49 -8.90
N ASP A 30 19.86 3.80 -8.70
CA ASP A 30 20.25 4.79 -9.72
C ASP A 30 21.71 4.58 -10.17
N ALA A 31 22.60 4.21 -9.26
CA ALA A 31 23.99 3.89 -9.56
C ALA A 31 24.19 2.49 -10.18
N ASN A 32 23.12 1.72 -10.42
CA ASN A 32 23.13 0.34 -10.90
C ASN A 32 23.92 -0.65 -10.01
N TRP A 33 24.07 -0.36 -8.73
CA TRP A 33 24.69 -1.25 -7.77
C TRP A 33 23.68 -2.22 -7.14
N LEU A 34 22.40 -1.83 -7.17
CA LEU A 34 21.31 -2.56 -6.55
C LEU A 34 20.12 -2.67 -7.50
N LYS A 35 19.49 -3.84 -7.53
CA LYS A 35 18.24 -4.10 -8.24
C LYS A 35 17.16 -4.53 -7.26
N VAL A 36 16.08 -3.75 -7.20
CA VAL A 36 14.91 -4.11 -6.39
C VAL A 36 14.01 -5.02 -7.20
N HIS A 37 13.52 -6.07 -6.57
CA HIS A 37 12.54 -6.98 -7.14
C HIS A 37 11.21 -6.82 -6.39
N ILE A 38 10.12 -6.62 -7.13
CA ILE A 38 8.76 -6.48 -6.59
C ILE A 38 7.89 -7.58 -7.18
N PRO A 39 7.71 -8.71 -6.45
CA PRO A 39 6.75 -9.74 -6.86
C PRO A 39 5.33 -9.19 -6.88
N TYR A 40 4.50 -9.68 -7.80
CA TYR A 40 3.10 -9.31 -7.92
C TYR A 40 2.35 -9.41 -6.57
N ILE A 41 2.57 -10.50 -5.83
CA ILE A 41 1.90 -10.73 -4.55
C ILE A 41 2.24 -9.65 -3.52
N VAL A 42 3.51 -9.24 -3.43
CA VAL A 42 3.99 -8.20 -2.51
C VAL A 42 3.37 -6.85 -2.87
N GLU A 43 3.35 -6.52 -4.17
CA GLU A 43 2.75 -5.28 -4.64
C GLU A 43 1.25 -5.22 -4.32
N ARG A 44 0.51 -6.28 -4.66
CA ARG A 44 -0.95 -6.31 -4.43
C ARG A 44 -1.31 -6.35 -2.95
N GLU A 45 -0.58 -7.10 -2.16
CA GLU A 45 -0.77 -7.15 -0.71
C GLU A 45 -0.54 -5.76 -0.09
N PHE A 46 0.56 -5.09 -0.43
CA PHE A 46 0.84 -3.75 0.07
C PHE A 46 -0.22 -2.74 -0.35
N GLN A 47 -0.58 -2.71 -1.63
CA GLN A 47 -1.61 -1.79 -2.16
C GLN A 47 -2.97 -2.02 -1.48
N THR A 48 -3.38 -3.27 -1.28
CA THR A 48 -4.64 -3.61 -0.62
C THR A 48 -4.64 -3.15 0.83
N GLN A 49 -3.61 -3.46 1.59
CA GLN A 49 -3.47 -3.04 2.98
C GLN A 49 -3.40 -1.52 3.12
N GLN A 50 -2.68 -0.84 2.23
CA GLN A 50 -2.60 0.62 2.21
C GLN A 50 -3.96 1.24 1.94
N ARG A 51 -4.71 0.70 0.96
CA ARG A 51 -6.05 1.18 0.63
C ARG A 51 -7.02 1.05 1.81
N GLU A 52 -6.98 -0.08 2.53
CA GLU A 52 -7.78 -0.28 3.74
C GLU A 52 -7.47 0.74 4.83
N ILE A 53 -6.18 0.94 5.14
CA ILE A 53 -5.74 1.90 6.16
C ILE A 53 -6.16 3.32 5.77
N TYR A 54 -5.87 3.74 4.55
CA TYR A 54 -6.18 5.11 4.09
C TYR A 54 -7.69 5.35 3.99
N SER A 55 -8.48 4.35 3.56
CA SER A 55 -9.94 4.44 3.55
C SER A 55 -10.51 4.63 4.95
N LYS A 56 -9.94 3.94 5.95
CA LYS A 56 -10.31 4.11 7.36
C LYS A 56 -9.93 5.49 7.88
N ASP A 57 -8.73 5.96 7.58
CA ASP A 57 -8.25 7.29 8.02
C ASP A 57 -9.07 8.42 7.39
N LEU A 58 -9.39 8.33 6.10
CA LEU A 58 -10.30 9.28 5.43
C LEU A 58 -11.70 9.26 6.07
N SER A 59 -12.24 8.09 6.38
CA SER A 59 -13.55 7.97 7.03
C SER A 59 -13.52 8.58 8.43
N ASN A 60 -12.44 8.37 9.19
CA ASN A 60 -12.25 8.98 10.51
C ASN A 60 -12.16 10.50 10.42
N ALA A 61 -11.43 11.04 9.44
CA ALA A 61 -11.31 12.47 9.20
C ALA A 61 -12.70 13.09 8.86
N ILE A 62 -13.46 12.47 7.97
CA ILE A 62 -14.81 12.91 7.61
C ILE A 62 -15.75 12.87 8.85
N ASN A 63 -15.67 11.82 9.66
CA ASN A 63 -16.42 11.72 10.90
C ASN A 63 -16.03 12.81 11.92
N GLY A 64 -14.73 13.15 12.01
CA GLY A 64 -14.25 14.28 12.80
C GLY A 64 -14.83 15.61 12.34
N LEU A 65 -14.87 15.86 11.02
CA LEU A 65 -15.50 17.05 10.44
C LEU A 65 -17.00 17.08 10.71
N ASN A 66 -17.70 15.96 10.63
CA ASN A 66 -19.12 15.85 11.02
C ASN A 66 -19.33 16.21 12.50
N GLY A 67 -18.41 15.78 13.37
CA GLY A 67 -18.43 16.15 14.80
C GLY A 67 -18.29 17.65 15.01
N LEU A 68 -17.39 18.32 14.28
CA LEU A 68 -17.21 19.77 14.33
C LEU A 68 -18.41 20.51 13.76
N ALA A 69 -19.00 20.04 12.67
CA ALA A 69 -20.19 20.66 12.06
C ALA A 69 -21.42 20.69 12.99
N ARG A 70 -21.43 19.83 14.01
CA ARG A 70 -22.50 19.82 15.05
C ARG A 70 -22.24 20.77 16.21
N LYS A 71 -21.08 21.46 16.23
CA LYS A 71 -20.75 22.44 17.27
C LYS A 71 -21.25 23.82 16.89
N GLN A 72 -21.44 24.65 17.89
CA GLN A 72 -21.81 26.05 17.67
C GLN A 72 -20.56 26.83 17.26
N LEU A 73 -20.47 27.14 15.98
CA LEU A 73 -19.38 27.90 15.37
C LEU A 73 -19.96 29.10 14.59
N SER A 74 -19.12 30.09 14.35
CA SER A 74 -19.52 31.18 13.45
C SER A 74 -19.76 30.65 12.03
N PRO A 75 -20.60 31.33 11.22
CA PRO A 75 -20.91 30.89 9.86
C PRO A 75 -19.69 30.65 8.98
N GLU A 76 -18.69 31.51 9.08
CA GLU A 76 -17.42 31.41 8.32
C GLU A 76 -16.71 30.05 8.54
N TYR A 77 -16.58 29.64 9.81
CA TYR A 77 -15.93 28.36 10.13
C TYR A 77 -16.83 27.16 9.81
N SER A 78 -18.12 27.28 9.98
CA SER A 78 -19.08 26.24 9.60
C SER A 78 -19.06 25.97 8.10
N GLU A 79 -19.01 27.00 7.27
CA GLU A 79 -18.88 26.89 5.82
C GLU A 79 -17.54 26.27 5.40
N THR A 80 -16.46 26.65 6.07
CA THR A 80 -15.13 26.08 5.82
C THR A 80 -15.10 24.59 6.11
N ILE A 81 -15.65 24.14 7.24
CA ILE A 81 -15.72 22.74 7.64
C ILE A 81 -16.56 21.95 6.62
N GLN A 82 -17.71 22.48 6.24
CA GLN A 82 -18.59 21.83 5.27
C GLN A 82 -17.90 21.67 3.92
N ARG A 83 -17.23 22.68 3.41
CA ARG A 83 -16.48 22.63 2.16
C ARG A 83 -15.36 21.58 2.18
N ILE A 84 -14.57 21.52 3.25
CA ILE A 84 -13.49 20.52 3.40
C ILE A 84 -14.07 19.11 3.41
N LYS A 85 -15.16 18.91 4.14
CA LYS A 85 -15.85 17.62 4.20
C LYS A 85 -16.31 17.18 2.80
N GLU A 86 -17.03 18.02 2.08
CA GLU A 86 -17.55 17.73 0.73
C GLU A 86 -16.40 17.44 -0.24
N GLU A 87 -15.30 18.18 -0.14
CA GLU A 87 -14.12 17.94 -0.96
C GLU A 87 -13.49 16.58 -0.68
N LEU A 88 -13.33 16.19 0.58
CA LEU A 88 -12.79 14.87 0.94
C LEU A 88 -13.74 13.73 0.52
N GLU A 89 -15.03 13.87 0.72
CA GLU A 89 -16.02 12.89 0.29
C GLU A 89 -16.01 12.69 -1.23
N SER A 90 -15.99 13.78 -2.00
CA SER A 90 -15.98 13.73 -3.46
C SER A 90 -14.69 13.17 -4.06
N LYS A 91 -13.55 13.33 -3.37
CA LYS A 91 -12.22 12.89 -3.85
C LYS A 91 -11.74 11.60 -3.22
N LYS A 92 -12.53 10.96 -2.35
CA LYS A 92 -12.10 9.78 -1.59
C LYS A 92 -11.47 8.70 -2.48
N GLU A 93 -12.16 8.27 -3.53
CA GLU A 93 -11.64 7.23 -4.43
C GLU A 93 -10.40 7.69 -5.20
N LEU A 94 -10.37 8.94 -5.64
CA LEU A 94 -9.19 9.51 -6.33
C LEU A 94 -7.95 9.52 -5.42
N ILE A 95 -8.11 9.82 -4.13
CA ILE A 95 -7.02 9.80 -3.16
C ILE A 95 -6.51 8.36 -2.96
N LEU A 96 -7.40 7.38 -2.87
CA LEU A 96 -7.04 5.97 -2.73
C LEU A 96 -6.31 5.44 -3.98
N ASP A 97 -6.79 5.80 -5.16
CA ASP A 97 -6.16 5.43 -6.43
C ASP A 97 -4.79 6.09 -6.61
N ASP A 98 -4.65 7.35 -6.18
CA ASP A 98 -3.36 8.04 -6.18
C ASP A 98 -2.35 7.35 -5.27
N ALA A 99 -2.75 6.90 -4.09
CA ALA A 99 -1.87 6.15 -3.19
C ALA A 99 -1.32 4.87 -3.82
N GLU A 100 -2.16 4.11 -4.55
CA GLU A 100 -1.71 2.93 -5.31
C GLU A 100 -0.74 3.33 -6.43
N LYS A 101 -1.05 4.40 -7.16
CA LYS A 101 -0.22 4.93 -8.23
C LYS A 101 1.16 5.37 -7.73
N GLN A 102 1.25 6.01 -6.57
CA GLN A 102 2.53 6.44 -5.98
C GLN A 102 3.51 5.28 -5.77
N PHE A 103 3.02 4.11 -5.36
CA PHE A 103 3.87 2.92 -5.23
C PHE A 103 4.38 2.44 -6.59
N THR A 104 3.50 2.38 -7.58
CA THR A 104 3.84 1.98 -8.95
C THR A 104 4.88 2.93 -9.57
N GLU A 105 4.70 4.24 -9.41
CA GLU A 105 5.64 5.24 -9.92
C GLU A 105 7.00 5.18 -9.22
N TRP A 106 7.01 4.93 -7.91
CA TRP A 106 8.27 4.68 -7.19
C TRP A 106 9.02 3.47 -7.76
N GLY A 107 8.32 2.36 -7.98
CA GLY A 107 8.92 1.16 -8.60
C GLY A 107 9.50 1.45 -9.98
N LYS A 108 8.84 2.27 -10.79
CA LYS A 108 9.37 2.71 -12.10
C LYS A 108 10.59 3.60 -11.93
N LYS A 109 10.55 4.58 -11.02
CA LYS A 109 11.65 5.51 -10.73
C LYS A 109 12.96 4.77 -10.45
N ILE A 110 12.91 3.74 -9.60
CA ILE A 110 14.10 2.94 -9.25
C ILE A 110 14.39 1.81 -10.24
N ASN A 111 13.70 1.79 -11.37
CA ASN A 111 13.81 0.73 -12.37
C ASN A 111 13.68 -0.68 -11.75
N ALA A 112 12.72 -0.85 -10.83
CA ALA A 112 12.48 -2.12 -10.17
C ALA A 112 12.04 -3.19 -11.17
N ASN A 113 12.49 -4.42 -10.96
CA ASN A 113 12.01 -5.56 -11.71
C ASN A 113 10.69 -6.06 -11.09
N ARG A 114 9.59 -5.86 -11.80
CA ARG A 114 8.24 -6.28 -11.37
C ARG A 114 7.93 -7.63 -12.01
N PHE A 115 7.63 -8.62 -11.19
CA PHE A 115 7.27 -9.95 -11.67
C PHE A 115 5.75 -10.06 -11.78
N PRO A 116 5.20 -10.30 -12.99
CA PRO A 116 3.77 -10.57 -13.13
C PRO A 116 3.41 -11.91 -12.48
N LEU A 117 2.13 -12.09 -12.19
CA LEU A 117 1.62 -13.39 -11.78
C LEU A 117 1.68 -14.35 -12.98
N CYS A 118 2.42 -15.46 -12.82
CA CYS A 118 2.45 -16.53 -13.78
C CYS A 118 1.38 -17.59 -13.42
N ILE A 119 0.57 -18.00 -14.39
CA ILE A 119 -0.54 -18.96 -14.17
C ILE A 119 0.00 -20.29 -13.65
N GLU A 120 1.11 -20.77 -14.20
CA GLU A 120 1.74 -22.02 -13.80
C GLU A 120 2.20 -21.95 -12.33
N GLN A 121 2.85 -20.88 -11.94
CA GLN A 121 3.28 -20.66 -10.55
C GLN A 121 2.10 -20.51 -9.59
N ALA A 122 1.02 -19.84 -10.01
CA ALA A 122 -0.19 -19.71 -9.22
C ALA A 122 -0.85 -21.08 -9.00
N ASN A 123 -0.95 -21.90 -10.03
CA ASN A 123 -1.49 -23.24 -9.95
C ASN A 123 -0.64 -24.15 -9.05
N GLU A 124 0.69 -24.10 -9.18
CA GLU A 124 1.61 -24.85 -8.32
C GLU A 124 1.52 -24.44 -6.86
N ALA A 125 1.41 -23.11 -6.60
CA ALA A 125 1.24 -22.59 -5.26
C ALA A 125 -0.08 -23.05 -4.63
N LEU A 126 -1.20 -22.98 -5.37
CA LEU A 126 -2.51 -23.47 -4.91
C LEU A 126 -2.50 -24.98 -4.63
N GLU A 127 -1.94 -25.79 -5.55
CA GLU A 127 -1.80 -27.23 -5.35
C GLU A 127 -0.94 -27.54 -4.10
N SER A 128 0.16 -26.83 -3.91
CA SER A 128 1.02 -26.98 -2.74
C SER A 128 0.30 -26.57 -1.45
N TYR A 129 -0.49 -25.50 -1.49
CA TYR A 129 -1.35 -25.06 -0.39
C TYR A 129 -2.36 -26.12 0.00
N PHE A 130 -3.12 -26.66 -0.96
CA PHE A 130 -4.13 -27.69 -0.70
C PHE A 130 -3.52 -29.01 -0.23
N ARG A 131 -2.33 -29.36 -0.70
CA ARG A 131 -1.59 -30.55 -0.27
C ARG A 131 -0.80 -30.39 1.03
N GLY A 132 -0.80 -29.19 1.62
CA GLY A 132 -0.02 -28.90 2.82
C GLY A 132 1.49 -29.03 2.66
N LYS A 133 2.02 -28.86 1.43
CA LYS A 133 3.46 -28.91 1.18
C LYS A 133 4.14 -27.60 1.64
N PRO A 134 5.40 -27.65 2.08
CA PRO A 134 6.16 -26.44 2.36
C PRO A 134 6.13 -25.46 1.18
N PRO A 135 6.06 -24.14 1.44
CA PRO A 135 6.11 -23.43 2.73
C PRO A 135 4.76 -23.34 3.47
N PHE A 136 3.72 -23.98 2.98
CA PHE A 136 2.38 -23.90 3.57
C PHE A 136 2.23 -24.84 4.77
N LYS A 137 1.44 -24.41 5.75
CA LYS A 137 1.13 -25.22 6.92
C LYS A 137 0.26 -26.42 6.55
N ASN A 138 0.38 -27.50 7.31
CA ASN A 138 -0.50 -28.66 7.15
C ASN A 138 -1.96 -28.27 7.43
N ILE A 139 -2.91 -28.97 6.75
CA ILE A 139 -4.36 -28.67 6.83
C ILE A 139 -4.87 -28.56 8.29
N LYS A 140 -4.33 -29.38 9.22
CA LYS A 140 -4.69 -29.36 10.64
C LYS A 140 -4.26 -28.11 11.44
N SER A 141 -3.40 -27.26 10.89
CA SER A 141 -2.89 -26.06 11.54
C SER A 141 -3.31 -24.75 10.85
N ARG A 142 -4.30 -24.83 9.94
CA ARG A 142 -4.80 -23.66 9.21
C ARG A 142 -5.95 -22.95 9.91
N ASP A 143 -6.60 -23.64 10.85
CA ASP A 143 -7.76 -23.15 11.61
C ASP A 143 -7.35 -22.51 12.96
N ASP A 144 -6.05 -22.39 13.24
CA ASP A 144 -5.46 -21.67 14.35
C ASP A 144 -4.89 -20.32 13.83
#